data_99bc115c368dd3c338d55f95df4eddd6
#
_entry.id   99bc115c368dd3c338d55f95df4eddd6
#
_cell.length_a   1.000
_cell.length_b   1.000
_cell.length_c   1.000
_cell.angle_alpha   90.00
_cell.angle_beta   90.00
_cell.angle_gamma   90.00
#
_symmetry.space_group_name_H-M   'P 1'
#
loop_
_entity.id
_entity.type
_entity.pdbx_description
1 polymer ?
#
loop_
_entity_poly.entity_id
_entity_poly.type
_entity_poly.pdbx_seq_one_letter_code
_entity_poly.pdbx_strand_id
1 'polypeptide(L)'
;MKKWLALAAMAVLGASLLISGCGSSTTNESSSNAGSSKAEVLKVAANPVPHAEILNQIKPLLAKEGVDLQIIEFTDYIQPNMALSSHEVDANFFANVPYQNNFNKDHGTNFVSFAPVNIEPLAIYSQKIKDLKDLPNGAKVAIPSDPTNSARALLLLQSAGLVTLKDPTGLTNTPFDVTSNPKNIQITELEAAQIPRSIQDLDAAVINANYALPAGLNPTKDGLFVEKADSPYANLLSVNPGDENKPAIQKLAKALQSPEVKKFIEEHYKGAIIPAF
;
A
#
# COMPACT_ATOMS: atom_id res chain seq x y z
N MET A 1 -50.46 -28.80 -26.22
CA MET A 1 -51.10 -30.14 -26.33
C MET A 1 -50.41 -31.04 -25.31
N LYS A 2 -51.31 -31.59 -24.43
CA LYS A 2 -51.21 -32.84 -23.63
C LYS A 2 -49.96 -32.98 -22.72
N LYS A 3 -50.08 -32.80 -21.34
CA LYS A 3 -50.74 -33.65 -20.31
C LYS A 3 -50.06 -35.02 -20.18
N TRP A 4 -49.58 -35.35 -18.94
CA TRP A 4 -50.02 -36.39 -18.00
C TRP A 4 -48.91 -36.60 -16.99
N LEU A 5 -49.01 -36.32 -15.65
CA LEU A 5 -49.68 -36.96 -14.52
C LEU A 5 -49.35 -38.47 -14.30
N ALA A 6 -48.73 -38.76 -13.15
CA ALA A 6 -49.20 -39.77 -12.14
C ALA A 6 -48.14 -39.92 -11.03
N LEU A 7 -48.52 -39.65 -9.88
CA LEU A 7 -48.67 -40.21 -8.54
C LEU A 7 -48.33 -41.70 -8.35
N ALA A 8 -47.56 -42.00 -7.27
CA ALA A 8 -47.87 -43.12 -6.37
C ALA A 8 -47.10 -42.96 -5.02
N ALA A 9 -47.87 -42.88 -3.92
CA ALA A 9 -47.45 -43.00 -2.55
C ALA A 9 -47.53 -44.46 -2.09
N MET A 10 -46.65 -44.91 -1.19
CA MET A 10 -46.93 -45.99 -0.27
C MET A 10 -46.10 -45.87 1.00
N ALA A 11 -46.86 -45.80 2.13
CA ALA A 11 -46.38 -45.88 3.49
C ALA A 11 -46.32 -47.34 3.95
N VAL A 12 -45.36 -47.70 4.78
CA VAL A 12 -45.44 -48.88 5.65
C VAL A 12 -44.88 -48.53 7.04
N LEU A 13 -45.72 -48.66 8.04
CA LEU A 13 -45.46 -48.69 9.47
C LEU A 13 -44.76 -50.01 9.88
N GLY A 14 -43.92 -49.96 10.90
CA GLY A 14 -43.44 -51.16 11.59
C GLY A 14 -42.77 -50.80 12.92
N ALA A 15 -43.41 -51.21 14.01
CA ALA A 15 -43.23 -50.83 15.41
C ALA A 15 -42.09 -51.53 16.16
N SER A 16 -41.59 -50.82 17.20
CA SER A 16 -41.22 -51.25 18.57
C SER A 16 -40.22 -52.38 18.80
N LEU A 17 -39.20 -52.09 19.62
CA LEU A 17 -38.98 -52.86 20.88
C LEU A 17 -37.96 -52.12 21.79
N LEU A 18 -38.36 -51.88 23.01
CA LEU A 18 -37.61 -51.37 24.15
C LEU A 18 -36.73 -52.46 24.72
N ILE A 19 -35.46 -52.17 25.00
CA ILE A 19 -34.68 -52.95 26.00
C ILE A 19 -33.93 -51.94 26.89
N SER A 20 -34.36 -51.93 28.16
CA SER A 20 -33.69 -51.27 29.28
C SER A 20 -32.42 -52.00 29.66
N GLY A 21 -31.32 -51.27 29.86
CA GLY A 21 -30.09 -51.77 30.45
C GLY A 21 -29.40 -50.65 31.23
N CYS A 22 -29.60 -50.66 32.59
CA CYS A 22 -28.85 -49.86 33.54
C CYS A 22 -27.37 -50.31 33.59
N GLY A 23 -26.46 -49.37 33.52
CA GLY A 23 -25.05 -49.57 33.81
C GLY A 23 -24.37 -48.25 34.09
N SER A 24 -24.31 -47.87 35.38
CA SER A 24 -23.51 -46.74 35.87
C SER A 24 -22.03 -46.93 35.61
N SER A 25 -21.39 -46.02 34.97
CA SER A 25 -19.95 -45.73 35.14
C SER A 25 -19.71 -44.28 34.74
N THR A 26 -19.50 -43.47 35.76
CA THR A 26 -19.14 -42.06 35.68
C THR A 26 -17.68 -42.00 35.22
N THR A 27 -17.44 -41.69 33.99
CA THR A 27 -16.15 -41.11 33.54
C THR A 27 -16.43 -39.74 32.95
N ASN A 28 -16.08 -38.72 33.72
CA ASN A 28 -16.00 -37.35 33.25
C ASN A 28 -14.86 -37.27 32.22
N GLU A 29 -15.14 -37.51 30.96
CA GLU A 29 -14.32 -37.02 29.88
C GLU A 29 -14.76 -35.57 29.63
N SER A 30 -13.99 -34.65 30.19
CA SER A 30 -13.98 -33.26 29.74
C SER A 30 -13.52 -33.27 28.29
N SER A 31 -14.48 -33.37 27.37
CA SER A 31 -14.27 -33.00 25.98
C SER A 31 -13.91 -31.51 25.96
N SER A 32 -12.63 -31.22 26.01
CA SER A 32 -12.11 -29.93 25.60
C SER A 32 -12.44 -29.79 24.11
N ASN A 33 -13.62 -29.24 23.84
CA ASN A 33 -13.97 -28.77 22.52
C ASN A 33 -13.06 -27.57 22.25
N ALA A 34 -11.86 -27.85 21.76
CA ALA A 34 -11.00 -26.85 21.13
C ALA A 34 -11.73 -26.43 19.86
N GLY A 35 -12.71 -25.56 20.03
CA GLY A 35 -13.35 -24.87 18.92
C GLY A 35 -12.27 -24.20 18.11
N SER A 36 -11.92 -24.76 16.96
CA SER A 36 -11.17 -24.08 15.92
C SER A 36 -11.98 -22.83 15.55
N SER A 37 -11.72 -21.72 16.25
CA SER A 37 -12.27 -20.43 15.84
C SER A 37 -11.74 -20.18 14.43
N LYS A 38 -12.65 -20.08 13.46
CA LYS A 38 -12.30 -19.73 12.09
C LYS A 38 -11.50 -18.43 12.14
N ALA A 39 -10.33 -18.42 11.48
CA ALA A 39 -9.51 -17.23 11.43
C ALA A 39 -10.31 -16.05 10.85
N GLU A 40 -10.15 -14.87 11.45
CA GLU A 40 -10.77 -13.65 10.98
C GLU A 40 -10.08 -13.22 9.70
N VAL A 41 -10.84 -13.09 8.60
CA VAL A 41 -10.31 -12.61 7.32
C VAL A 41 -10.10 -11.11 7.39
N LEU A 42 -8.91 -10.65 7.03
CA LEU A 42 -8.54 -9.25 6.96
C LEU A 42 -7.99 -8.94 5.57
N LYS A 43 -8.71 -8.12 4.81
CA LYS A 43 -8.32 -7.73 3.45
C LYS A 43 -7.58 -6.39 3.47
N VAL A 44 -6.39 -6.35 2.89
CA VAL A 44 -5.56 -5.13 2.83
C VAL A 44 -5.17 -4.83 1.39
N ALA A 45 -5.53 -3.63 0.93
CA ALA A 45 -5.08 -3.10 -0.35
C ALA A 45 -3.63 -2.59 -0.24
N ALA A 46 -2.81 -2.92 -1.23
CA ALA A 46 -1.39 -2.53 -1.26
C ALA A 46 -0.87 -2.38 -2.69
N ASN A 47 0.20 -1.61 -2.89
CA ASN A 47 0.97 -1.73 -4.12
C ASN A 47 1.90 -2.95 -4.02
N PRO A 48 2.29 -3.57 -5.17
CA PRO A 48 3.12 -4.79 -5.17
C PRO A 48 4.44 -4.62 -4.39
N VAL A 49 5.21 -3.58 -4.70
CA VAL A 49 6.52 -3.26 -4.09
C VAL A 49 6.45 -1.86 -3.46
N PRO A 50 6.90 -1.66 -2.24
CA PRO A 50 7.37 -2.65 -1.26
C PRO A 50 6.23 -3.22 -0.41
N HIS A 51 5.01 -2.70 -0.52
CA HIS A 51 3.93 -2.85 0.45
C HIS A 51 3.43 -4.29 0.56
N ALA A 52 3.07 -4.93 -0.58
CA ALA A 52 2.64 -6.34 -0.56
C ALA A 52 3.78 -7.27 -0.14
N GLU A 53 5.05 -6.95 -0.50
CA GLU A 53 6.21 -7.72 -0.03
C GLU A 53 6.35 -7.66 1.50
N ILE A 54 6.19 -6.47 2.10
CA ILE A 54 6.21 -6.28 3.57
C ILE A 54 5.04 -7.01 4.22
N LEU A 55 3.83 -6.89 3.68
CA LEU A 55 2.64 -7.60 4.19
C LEU A 55 2.82 -9.12 4.14
N ASN A 56 3.47 -9.65 3.11
CA ASN A 56 3.73 -11.08 3.00
C ASN A 56 4.67 -11.60 4.12
N GLN A 57 5.58 -10.78 4.66
CA GLN A 57 6.44 -11.17 5.78
C GLN A 57 5.65 -11.41 7.06
N ILE A 58 4.55 -10.68 7.26
CA ILE A 58 3.75 -10.78 8.49
C ILE A 58 2.57 -11.75 8.41
N LYS A 59 2.23 -12.29 7.25
CA LYS A 59 1.15 -13.30 7.11
C LYS A 59 1.29 -14.46 8.11
N PRO A 60 2.48 -15.09 8.28
CA PRO A 60 2.64 -16.18 9.24
C PRO A 60 2.48 -15.73 10.71
N LEU A 61 2.81 -14.47 11.02
CA LEU A 61 2.65 -13.91 12.37
C LEU A 61 1.15 -13.71 12.67
N LEU A 62 0.43 -13.09 11.76
CA LEU A 62 -1.01 -12.86 11.88
C LEU A 62 -1.83 -14.15 11.92
N ALA A 63 -1.45 -15.16 11.14
CA ALA A 63 -2.10 -16.47 11.16
C ALA A 63 -2.02 -17.14 12.54
N LYS A 64 -0.90 -17.02 13.26
CA LYS A 64 -0.74 -17.51 14.64
C LYS A 64 -1.65 -16.77 15.63
N GLU A 65 -2.04 -15.54 15.31
CA GLU A 65 -2.96 -14.72 16.10
C GLU A 65 -4.42 -14.85 15.66
N GLY A 66 -4.73 -15.80 14.76
CA GLY A 66 -6.08 -16.08 14.28
C GLY A 66 -6.57 -15.09 13.21
N VAL A 67 -5.67 -14.40 12.50
CA VAL A 67 -6.00 -13.49 11.39
C VAL A 67 -5.52 -14.08 10.08
N ASP A 68 -6.43 -14.24 9.11
CA ASP A 68 -6.13 -14.60 7.71
C ASP A 68 -5.96 -13.32 6.88
N LEU A 69 -4.71 -12.90 6.68
CA LEU A 69 -4.39 -11.71 5.89
C LEU A 69 -4.51 -12.00 4.39
N GLN A 70 -5.43 -11.31 3.73
CA GLN A 70 -5.60 -11.30 2.28
C GLN A 70 -5.12 -9.99 1.69
N ILE A 71 -4.11 -10.05 0.82
CA ILE A 71 -3.50 -8.89 0.18
C ILE A 71 -4.13 -8.72 -1.19
N ILE A 72 -4.69 -7.54 -1.45
CA ILE A 72 -5.28 -7.15 -2.74
C ILE A 72 -4.35 -6.11 -3.37
N GLU A 73 -3.67 -6.51 -4.44
CA GLU A 73 -2.68 -5.66 -5.09
C GLU A 73 -3.31 -4.72 -6.13
N PHE A 74 -2.89 -3.46 -6.09
CA PHE A 74 -3.25 -2.41 -7.04
C PHE A 74 -1.98 -1.74 -7.58
N THR A 75 -1.99 -1.36 -8.85
CA THR A 75 -0.83 -0.76 -9.54
C THR A 75 -0.92 0.75 -9.69
N ASP A 76 -1.93 1.38 -9.11
CA ASP A 76 -2.16 2.83 -9.08
C ASP A 76 -2.40 3.32 -7.64
N TYR A 77 -2.62 4.64 -7.47
CA TYR A 77 -2.83 5.26 -6.16
C TYR A 77 -4.29 5.60 -5.86
N ILE A 78 -5.21 5.40 -6.82
CA ILE A 78 -6.63 5.73 -6.65
C ILE A 78 -7.41 4.51 -6.16
N GLN A 79 -7.24 3.37 -6.82
CA GLN A 79 -8.04 2.16 -6.57
C GLN A 79 -7.90 1.61 -5.14
N PRO A 80 -6.72 1.62 -4.47
CA PRO A 80 -6.63 1.18 -3.07
C PRO A 80 -7.55 1.95 -2.13
N ASN A 81 -7.64 3.28 -2.32
CA ASN A 81 -8.51 4.14 -1.52
C ASN A 81 -10.00 3.97 -1.91
N MET A 82 -10.29 3.75 -3.18
CA MET A 82 -11.68 3.48 -3.62
C MET A 82 -12.18 2.14 -3.04
N ALA A 83 -11.35 1.10 -3.05
CA ALA A 83 -11.66 -0.19 -2.45
C ALA A 83 -11.87 -0.08 -0.92
N LEU A 84 -11.09 0.78 -0.23
CA LEU A 84 -11.30 1.05 1.18
C LEU A 84 -12.61 1.83 1.41
N SER A 85 -12.92 2.80 0.58
CA SER A 85 -14.17 3.58 0.66
C SER A 85 -15.42 2.73 0.45
N SER A 86 -15.34 1.75 -0.45
CA SER A 86 -16.45 0.82 -0.74
C SER A 86 -16.53 -0.37 0.21
N HIS A 87 -15.64 -0.47 1.20
CA HIS A 87 -15.50 -1.60 2.11
C HIS A 87 -15.19 -2.95 1.41
N GLU A 88 -14.60 -2.92 0.23
CA GLU A 88 -14.06 -4.12 -0.43
C GLU A 88 -12.81 -4.64 0.29
N VAL A 89 -12.09 -3.73 0.93
CA VAL A 89 -10.95 -4.02 1.82
C VAL A 89 -11.16 -3.37 3.19
N ASP A 90 -10.50 -3.91 4.21
CA ASP A 90 -10.59 -3.43 5.60
C ASP A 90 -9.58 -2.33 5.90
N ALA A 91 -8.46 -2.33 5.17
CA ALA A 91 -7.39 -1.34 5.28
C ALA A 91 -6.68 -1.18 3.95
N ASN A 92 -5.90 -0.11 3.82
CA ASN A 92 -4.86 -0.02 2.80
C ASN A 92 -3.50 0.33 3.41
N PHE A 93 -2.45 -0.07 2.69
CA PHE A 93 -1.06 0.23 3.04
C PHE A 93 -0.30 0.59 1.76
N PHE A 94 -0.16 1.88 1.47
CA PHE A 94 0.58 2.41 0.32
C PHE A 94 0.81 3.92 0.41
N ALA A 95 -0.02 4.64 1.17
CA ALA A 95 -0.08 6.09 1.15
C ALA A 95 0.67 6.72 2.33
N ASN A 96 1.16 7.93 2.14
CA ASN A 96 1.65 8.81 3.19
C ASN A 96 0.57 9.81 3.63
N VAL A 97 0.77 10.47 4.77
CA VAL A 97 -0.20 11.43 5.35
C VAL A 97 -0.58 12.56 4.38
N PRO A 98 0.36 13.27 3.74
CA PRO A 98 -0.01 14.33 2.79
C PRO A 98 -0.90 13.83 1.65
N TYR A 99 -0.58 12.67 1.06
CA TYR A 99 -1.38 12.06 0.01
C TYR A 99 -2.77 11.69 0.51
N GLN A 100 -2.87 11.02 1.67
CA GLN A 100 -4.14 10.58 2.23
C GLN A 100 -5.05 11.75 2.60
N ASN A 101 -4.48 12.84 3.14
CA ASN A 101 -5.23 14.05 3.46
C ASN A 101 -5.78 14.73 2.20
N ASN A 102 -4.97 14.78 1.14
CA ASN A 102 -5.42 15.31 -0.15
C ASN A 102 -6.55 14.46 -0.74
N PHE A 103 -6.37 13.13 -0.74
CA PHE A 103 -7.40 12.20 -1.20
C PHE A 103 -8.72 12.36 -0.41
N ASN A 104 -8.64 12.43 0.91
CA ASN A 104 -9.81 12.65 1.77
C ASN A 104 -10.56 13.92 1.39
N LYS A 105 -9.83 15.01 1.16
CA LYS A 105 -10.41 16.30 0.75
C LYS A 105 -11.09 16.22 -0.62
N ASP A 106 -10.41 15.63 -1.60
CA ASP A 106 -10.86 15.64 -3.00
C ASP A 106 -12.02 14.67 -3.25
N HIS A 107 -12.08 13.56 -2.49
CA HIS A 107 -13.09 12.51 -2.65
C HIS A 107 -14.16 12.51 -1.54
N GLY A 108 -14.09 13.42 -0.56
CA GLY A 108 -15.04 13.49 0.55
C GLY A 108 -14.98 12.28 1.50
N THR A 109 -13.83 11.61 1.56
CA THR A 109 -13.58 10.51 2.50
C THR A 109 -12.97 11.05 3.81
N ASN A 110 -12.88 10.22 4.84
CA ASN A 110 -12.34 10.59 6.15
C ASN A 110 -11.42 9.49 6.70
N PHE A 111 -10.62 8.86 5.85
CA PHE A 111 -9.72 7.78 6.28
C PHE A 111 -8.79 8.22 7.39
N VAL A 112 -8.60 7.33 8.37
CA VAL A 112 -7.68 7.50 9.49
C VAL A 112 -6.38 6.79 9.15
N SER A 113 -5.27 7.54 9.15
CA SER A 113 -3.92 7.02 8.88
C SER A 113 -3.14 6.95 10.18
N PHE A 114 -2.52 5.79 10.45
CA PHE A 114 -1.74 5.54 11.66
C PHE A 114 -0.69 4.45 11.41
N ALA A 115 0.13 4.12 12.42
CA ALA A 115 1.17 3.09 12.32
C ALA A 115 2.13 3.31 11.13
N PRO A 116 3.04 4.29 11.19
CA PRO A 116 4.06 4.48 10.15
C PRO A 116 4.93 3.23 10.02
N VAL A 117 5.22 2.83 8.78
CA VAL A 117 5.93 1.58 8.47
C VAL A 117 7.24 1.85 7.73
N ASN A 118 7.20 2.58 6.62
CA ASN A 118 8.37 2.81 5.79
C ASN A 118 8.36 4.19 5.13
N ILE A 119 9.55 4.68 4.80
CA ILE A 119 9.77 5.83 3.92
C ILE A 119 10.28 5.31 2.59
N GLU A 120 9.75 5.85 1.52
CA GLU A 120 10.14 5.60 0.13
C GLU A 120 10.76 6.87 -0.43
N PRO A 121 12.10 7.01 -0.39
CA PRO A 121 12.74 8.20 -0.92
C PRO A 121 12.41 8.43 -2.38
N LEU A 122 11.92 9.62 -2.71
CA LEU A 122 11.73 10.06 -4.07
C LEU A 122 13.10 10.35 -4.71
N ALA A 123 13.29 10.02 -5.98
CA ALA A 123 14.56 10.27 -6.63
C ALA A 123 14.41 10.76 -8.07
N ILE A 124 15.44 11.48 -8.54
CA ILE A 124 15.61 11.90 -9.94
C ILE A 124 16.44 10.84 -10.64
N TYR A 125 15.97 10.35 -11.77
CA TYR A 125 16.63 9.34 -12.59
C TYR A 125 16.85 9.84 -14.01
N SER A 126 17.83 9.28 -14.69
CA SER A 126 18.05 9.45 -16.13
C SER A 126 18.72 8.22 -16.72
N GLN A 127 18.36 7.94 -17.98
CA GLN A 127 19.09 6.95 -18.80
C GLN A 127 20.12 7.61 -19.71
N LYS A 128 20.12 8.94 -19.84
CA LYS A 128 20.96 9.70 -20.78
C LYS A 128 22.17 10.35 -20.13
N ILE A 129 22.07 10.75 -18.86
CA ILE A 129 23.14 11.44 -18.12
C ILE A 129 23.49 10.70 -16.83
N LYS A 130 24.67 10.99 -16.28
CA LYS A 130 25.16 10.41 -15.01
C LYS A 130 25.32 11.45 -13.90
N ASP A 131 25.28 12.74 -14.24
CA ASP A 131 25.31 13.86 -13.28
C ASP A 131 24.27 14.90 -13.72
N LEU A 132 23.53 15.48 -12.77
CA LEU A 132 22.54 16.54 -13.04
C LEU A 132 23.16 17.80 -13.64
N LYS A 133 24.47 18.02 -13.48
CA LYS A 133 25.20 19.11 -14.15
C LYS A 133 25.16 18.98 -15.65
N ASP A 134 25.14 17.74 -16.17
CA ASP A 134 25.11 17.43 -17.60
C ASP A 134 23.69 17.54 -18.20
N LEU A 135 22.68 17.86 -17.39
CA LEU A 135 21.33 18.07 -17.88
C LEU A 135 21.30 19.21 -18.89
N PRO A 136 20.86 18.97 -20.16
CA PRO A 136 20.89 19.99 -21.19
C PRO A 136 19.93 21.15 -20.91
N ASN A 137 20.22 22.30 -21.54
CA ASN A 137 19.30 23.42 -21.56
C ASN A 137 18.02 23.00 -22.33
N GLY A 138 16.83 23.27 -21.77
CA GLY A 138 15.56 22.84 -22.36
C GLY A 138 15.24 21.35 -22.15
N ALA A 139 15.92 20.68 -21.21
CA ALA A 139 15.72 19.26 -20.89
C ALA A 139 14.27 18.94 -20.55
N LYS A 140 13.78 17.82 -21.04
CA LYS A 140 12.46 17.28 -20.70
C LYS A 140 12.52 16.50 -19.40
N VAL A 141 11.82 16.96 -18.38
CA VAL A 141 11.78 16.35 -17.05
C VAL A 141 10.33 16.00 -16.68
N ALA A 142 10.07 14.71 -16.49
CA ALA A 142 8.76 14.27 -16.02
C ALA A 142 8.69 14.24 -14.49
N ILE A 143 7.51 14.58 -13.96
CA ILE A 143 7.15 14.46 -12.54
C ILE A 143 5.77 13.80 -12.42
N PRO A 144 5.40 13.22 -11.24
CA PRO A 144 4.05 12.71 -11.01
C PRO A 144 3.00 13.79 -11.13
N SER A 145 1.80 13.43 -11.63
CA SER A 145 0.70 14.37 -11.88
C SER A 145 -0.27 14.54 -10.72
N ASP A 146 -0.25 13.64 -9.72
CA ASP A 146 -1.08 13.87 -8.55
C ASP A 146 -0.54 15.04 -7.71
N PRO A 147 -1.43 15.87 -7.10
CA PRO A 147 -1.01 17.12 -6.47
C PRO A 147 0.07 16.95 -5.40
N THR A 148 0.01 15.87 -4.63
CA THR A 148 0.96 15.62 -3.53
C THR A 148 2.35 15.27 -4.06
N ASN A 149 2.43 14.31 -5.00
CA ASN A 149 3.73 13.90 -5.53
C ASN A 149 4.28 14.91 -6.55
N SER A 150 3.44 15.68 -7.24
CA SER A 150 3.86 16.83 -8.06
C SER A 150 4.58 17.87 -7.20
N ALA A 151 3.96 18.30 -6.09
CA ALA A 151 4.57 19.25 -5.16
C ALA A 151 5.87 18.69 -4.55
N ARG A 152 5.88 17.42 -4.12
CA ARG A 152 7.06 16.72 -3.59
C ARG A 152 8.19 16.66 -4.62
N ALA A 153 7.88 16.36 -5.88
CA ALA A 153 8.84 16.32 -6.97
C ALA A 153 9.45 17.70 -7.26
N LEU A 154 8.63 18.75 -7.23
CA LEU A 154 9.12 20.13 -7.39
C LEU A 154 10.05 20.54 -6.25
N LEU A 155 9.75 20.17 -5.00
CA LEU A 155 10.65 20.38 -3.85
C LEU A 155 11.98 19.61 -4.03
N LEU A 156 11.93 18.40 -4.60
CA LEU A 156 13.14 17.63 -4.91
C LEU A 156 13.96 18.30 -6.00
N LEU A 157 13.34 18.79 -7.09
CA LEU A 157 14.01 19.54 -8.16
C LEU A 157 14.64 20.83 -7.63
N GLN A 158 13.97 21.53 -6.71
CA GLN A 158 14.51 22.68 -6.01
C GLN A 158 15.72 22.31 -5.15
N SER A 159 15.63 21.24 -4.37
CA SER A 159 16.73 20.75 -3.53
C SER A 159 17.96 20.33 -4.37
N ALA A 160 17.71 19.86 -5.58
CA ALA A 160 18.75 19.54 -6.58
C ALA A 160 19.32 20.78 -7.30
N GLY A 161 18.81 22.01 -7.01
CA GLY A 161 19.24 23.25 -7.61
C GLY A 161 18.79 23.46 -9.06
N LEU A 162 17.79 22.70 -9.54
CA LEU A 162 17.29 22.79 -10.91
C LEU A 162 16.23 23.87 -11.10
N VAL A 163 15.46 24.16 -10.05
CA VAL A 163 14.43 25.19 -10.03
C VAL A 163 14.43 25.94 -8.70
N THR A 164 13.73 27.08 -8.64
CA THR A 164 13.36 27.75 -7.38
C THR A 164 11.84 27.90 -7.34
N LEU A 165 11.24 27.60 -6.22
CA LEU A 165 9.80 27.69 -6.00
C LEU A 165 9.42 28.97 -5.24
N LYS A 166 8.21 29.47 -5.47
CA LYS A 166 7.64 30.61 -4.76
C LYS A 166 7.51 30.31 -3.27
N ASP A 167 7.04 29.10 -2.92
CA ASP A 167 7.03 28.57 -1.56
C ASP A 167 8.03 27.42 -1.48
N PRO A 168 9.21 27.61 -0.86
CA PRO A 168 10.27 26.61 -0.83
C PRO A 168 9.98 25.39 0.07
N THR A 169 8.86 25.42 0.80
CA THR A 169 8.43 24.34 1.71
C THR A 169 6.99 23.90 1.47
N GLY A 170 6.32 24.49 0.49
CA GLY A 170 4.89 24.26 0.22
C GLY A 170 4.60 22.85 -0.27
N LEU A 171 3.67 22.17 0.39
CA LEU A 171 3.22 20.82 0.01
C LEU A 171 2.14 20.82 -1.10
N THR A 172 1.83 22.00 -1.66
CA THR A 172 0.82 22.21 -2.71
C THR A 172 1.37 22.96 -3.92
N ASN A 173 2.72 23.06 -4.03
CA ASN A 173 3.35 23.68 -5.17
C ASN A 173 2.96 22.96 -6.47
N THR A 174 2.78 23.76 -7.51
CA THR A 174 2.52 23.34 -8.89
C THR A 174 3.64 23.81 -9.81
N PRO A 175 3.77 23.34 -11.06
CA PRO A 175 4.75 23.87 -12.00
C PRO A 175 4.65 25.38 -12.24
N PHE A 176 3.46 25.98 -11.99
CA PHE A 176 3.25 27.45 -12.08
C PHE A 176 3.93 28.24 -10.94
N ASP A 177 4.31 27.57 -9.86
CA ASP A 177 5.01 28.19 -8.73
C ASP A 177 6.53 28.24 -8.90
N VAL A 178 7.05 27.77 -10.03
CA VAL A 178 8.46 27.87 -10.39
C VAL A 178 8.80 29.32 -10.72
N THR A 179 9.66 29.96 -9.90
CA THR A 179 10.08 31.36 -10.04
C THR A 179 11.42 31.51 -10.75
N SER A 180 12.26 30.46 -10.73
CA SER A 180 13.52 30.41 -11.46
C SER A 180 13.74 29.03 -12.04
N ASN A 181 14.21 28.97 -13.29
CA ASN A 181 14.47 27.75 -14.05
C ASN A 181 15.69 28.00 -14.95
N PRO A 182 16.93 28.00 -14.40
CA PRO A 182 18.12 28.46 -15.11
C PRO A 182 18.46 27.64 -16.35
N LYS A 183 18.08 26.35 -16.37
CA LYS A 183 18.30 25.45 -17.52
C LYS A 183 17.08 25.36 -18.44
N ASN A 184 16.04 26.16 -18.23
CA ASN A 184 14.80 26.15 -19.01
C ASN A 184 14.22 24.73 -19.15
N ILE A 185 14.29 23.90 -18.10
CA ILE A 185 13.76 22.54 -18.13
C ILE A 185 12.26 22.56 -18.41
N GLN A 186 11.83 21.62 -19.24
CA GLN A 186 10.41 21.45 -19.59
C GLN A 186 9.81 20.42 -18.63
N ILE A 187 9.10 20.88 -17.61
CA ILE A 187 8.45 20.02 -16.64
C ILE A 187 7.13 19.51 -17.24
N THR A 188 6.98 18.19 -17.29
CA THR A 188 5.77 17.50 -17.75
C THR A 188 5.23 16.63 -16.64
N GLU A 189 3.96 16.82 -16.31
CA GLU A 189 3.25 15.98 -15.34
C GLU A 189 2.70 14.73 -16.04
N LEU A 190 3.02 13.55 -15.52
CA LEU A 190 2.57 12.26 -16.00
C LEU A 190 2.00 11.44 -14.83
N GLU A 191 1.07 10.55 -15.12
CA GLU A 191 0.64 9.53 -14.16
C GLU A 191 1.86 8.77 -13.61
N ALA A 192 2.00 8.69 -12.29
CA ALA A 192 3.20 8.18 -11.63
C ALA A 192 3.62 6.78 -12.12
N ALA A 193 2.63 5.90 -12.34
CA ALA A 193 2.84 4.54 -12.85
C ALA A 193 3.37 4.51 -14.31
N GLN A 194 3.22 5.59 -15.09
CA GLN A 194 3.67 5.67 -16.48
C GLN A 194 5.09 6.20 -16.62
N ILE A 195 5.59 6.96 -15.62
CA ILE A 195 6.89 7.63 -15.73
C ILE A 195 8.05 6.65 -16.00
N PRO A 196 8.17 5.49 -15.32
CA PRO A 196 9.27 4.56 -15.59
C PRO A 196 9.31 4.06 -17.04
N ARG A 197 8.14 3.92 -17.68
CA ARG A 197 8.05 3.46 -19.09
C ARG A 197 8.44 4.54 -20.08
N SER A 198 8.29 5.81 -19.69
CA SER A 198 8.59 6.98 -20.53
C SER A 198 10.03 7.48 -20.38
N ILE A 199 10.81 6.93 -19.44
CA ILE A 199 12.14 7.48 -19.06
C ILE A 199 13.13 7.54 -20.21
N GLN A 200 13.05 6.62 -21.18
CA GLN A 200 13.93 6.60 -22.36
C GLN A 200 13.73 7.82 -23.27
N ASP A 201 12.53 8.40 -23.28
CA ASP A 201 12.17 9.56 -24.11
C ASP A 201 12.41 10.89 -23.39
N LEU A 202 12.75 10.83 -22.11
CA LEU A 202 12.99 11.98 -21.23
C LEU A 202 14.49 12.21 -21.02
N ASP A 203 14.86 13.40 -20.59
CA ASP A 203 16.23 13.69 -20.19
C ASP A 203 16.45 13.38 -18.70
N ALA A 204 15.40 13.53 -17.87
CA ALA A 204 15.34 13.04 -16.52
C ALA A 204 13.88 12.83 -16.09
N ALA A 205 13.66 12.10 -15.02
CA ALA A 205 12.34 11.89 -14.43
C ALA A 205 12.43 11.78 -12.91
N VAL A 206 11.43 12.31 -12.22
CA VAL A 206 11.24 12.09 -10.78
C VAL A 206 10.28 10.90 -10.61
N ILE A 207 10.74 9.84 -9.95
CA ILE A 207 9.99 8.58 -9.87
C ILE A 207 9.87 8.14 -8.41
N ASN A 208 8.66 7.77 -7.99
CA ASN A 208 8.40 7.16 -6.68
C ASN A 208 9.05 5.77 -6.61
N ALA A 209 9.63 5.42 -5.45
CA ALA A 209 10.43 4.20 -5.30
C ALA A 209 9.64 2.92 -5.58
N ASN A 210 8.33 2.88 -5.24
CA ASN A 210 7.45 1.74 -5.53
C ASN A 210 7.24 1.48 -7.04
N TYR A 211 7.46 2.48 -7.90
CA TYR A 211 7.44 2.34 -9.35
C TYR A 211 8.85 2.22 -9.94
N ALA A 212 9.84 2.83 -9.30
CA ALA A 212 11.24 2.74 -9.74
C ALA A 212 11.80 1.33 -9.55
N LEU A 213 11.62 0.73 -8.37
CA LEU A 213 12.17 -0.59 -8.03
C LEU A 213 11.71 -1.71 -8.99
N PRO A 214 10.40 -1.87 -9.30
CA PRO A 214 9.96 -2.87 -10.29
C PRO A 214 10.48 -2.59 -11.71
N ALA A 215 10.80 -1.34 -12.03
CA ALA A 215 11.40 -0.97 -13.31
C ALA A 215 12.94 -1.15 -13.35
N GLY A 216 13.53 -1.72 -12.29
CA GLY A 216 14.97 -1.96 -12.17
C GLY A 216 15.77 -0.72 -11.79
N LEU A 217 15.13 0.36 -11.35
CA LEU A 217 15.77 1.60 -10.91
C LEU A 217 15.82 1.65 -9.39
N ASN A 218 17.03 1.66 -8.83
CA ASN A 218 17.22 1.71 -7.38
C ASN A 218 17.61 3.14 -6.95
N PRO A 219 16.87 3.78 -6.02
CA PRO A 219 17.13 5.16 -5.63
C PRO A 219 18.56 5.38 -5.11
N THR A 220 19.12 4.41 -4.36
CA THR A 220 20.47 4.54 -3.79
C THR A 220 21.61 4.27 -4.78
N LYS A 221 21.33 3.63 -5.93
CA LYS A 221 22.34 3.25 -6.93
C LYS A 221 22.22 4.04 -8.21
N ASP A 222 20.98 4.27 -8.65
CA ASP A 222 20.68 4.83 -9.98
C ASP A 222 20.12 6.25 -9.88
N GLY A 223 19.73 6.70 -8.66
CA GLY A 223 19.24 8.05 -8.41
C GLY A 223 20.35 9.09 -8.57
N LEU A 224 20.16 10.05 -9.47
CA LEU A 224 21.05 11.19 -9.66
C LEU A 224 20.95 12.18 -8.49
N PHE A 225 19.79 12.26 -7.87
CA PHE A 225 19.53 13.00 -6.64
C PHE A 225 18.39 12.31 -5.91
N VAL A 226 18.54 12.13 -4.59
CA VAL A 226 17.60 11.35 -3.77
C VAL A 226 17.11 12.22 -2.62
N GLU A 227 15.83 12.12 -2.33
CA GLU A 227 15.19 12.74 -1.17
C GLU A 227 15.86 12.27 0.14
N LYS A 228 15.95 13.17 1.12
CA LYS A 228 16.54 12.85 2.43
C LYS A 228 15.62 11.93 3.23
N ALA A 229 16.22 11.14 4.12
CA ALA A 229 15.51 10.17 4.96
C ALA A 229 14.59 10.79 6.04
N ASP A 230 14.77 12.07 6.37
CA ASP A 230 13.94 12.83 7.33
C ASP A 230 12.65 13.40 6.71
N SER A 231 12.18 12.76 5.69
CA SER A 231 11.01 13.13 4.89
C SER A 231 9.69 12.90 5.68
N PRO A 232 8.69 13.81 5.55
CA PRO A 232 7.38 13.66 6.18
C PRO A 232 6.47 12.62 5.47
N TYR A 233 6.99 11.93 4.45
CA TYR A 233 6.23 11.04 3.58
C TYR A 233 6.33 9.56 3.98
N ALA A 234 6.32 9.26 5.30
CA ALA A 234 6.21 7.88 5.77
C ALA A 234 4.88 7.27 5.31
N ASN A 235 4.93 6.07 4.75
CA ASN A 235 3.76 5.29 4.39
C ASN A 235 3.18 4.61 5.62
N LEU A 236 1.85 4.59 5.70
CA LEU A 236 1.10 4.20 6.88
C LEU A 236 -0.03 3.24 6.51
N LEU A 237 -0.56 2.61 7.54
CA LEU A 237 -1.83 1.90 7.46
C LEU A 237 -2.97 2.93 7.51
N SER A 238 -3.93 2.82 6.58
CA SER A 238 -5.15 3.64 6.57
C SER A 238 -6.40 2.76 6.61
N VAL A 239 -7.40 3.23 7.35
CA VAL A 239 -8.68 2.53 7.57
C VAL A 239 -9.85 3.50 7.52
N ASN A 240 -11.09 2.99 7.42
CA ASN A 240 -12.28 3.80 7.65
C ASN A 240 -12.37 4.26 9.11
N PRO A 241 -12.99 5.44 9.40
CA PRO A 241 -13.11 5.95 10.76
C PRO A 241 -13.76 4.95 11.72
N GLY A 242 -13.12 4.72 12.86
CA GLY A 242 -13.56 3.76 13.89
C GLY A 242 -12.97 2.36 13.73
N ASP A 243 -12.48 2.01 12.55
CA ASP A 243 -11.90 0.70 12.28
C ASP A 243 -10.48 0.55 12.85
N GLU A 244 -9.81 1.65 13.15
CA GLU A 244 -8.50 1.67 13.77
C GLU A 244 -8.45 0.93 15.12
N ASN A 245 -9.60 0.79 15.78
CA ASN A 245 -9.71 0.11 17.08
C ASN A 245 -10.09 -1.38 16.97
N LYS A 246 -10.36 -1.90 15.77
CA LYS A 246 -10.69 -3.32 15.56
C LYS A 246 -9.50 -4.20 15.94
N PRO A 247 -9.70 -5.32 16.67
CA PRO A 247 -8.61 -6.19 17.11
C PRO A 247 -7.70 -6.69 15.98
N ALA A 248 -8.27 -7.10 14.83
CA ALA A 248 -7.48 -7.54 13.68
C ALA A 248 -6.62 -6.42 13.08
N ILE A 249 -7.14 -5.20 13.01
CA ILE A 249 -6.42 -4.01 12.55
C ILE A 249 -5.27 -3.66 13.49
N GLN A 250 -5.50 -3.73 14.81
CA GLN A 250 -4.44 -3.49 15.81
C GLN A 250 -3.33 -4.55 15.75
N LYS A 251 -3.69 -5.83 15.51
CA LYS A 251 -2.71 -6.89 15.28
C LYS A 251 -1.88 -6.63 14.01
N LEU A 252 -2.55 -6.20 12.92
CA LEU A 252 -1.89 -5.83 11.67
C LEU A 252 -0.89 -4.68 11.90
N ALA A 253 -1.31 -3.59 12.56
CA ALA A 253 -0.47 -2.44 12.86
C ALA A 253 0.77 -2.84 13.68
N LYS A 254 0.56 -3.64 14.74
CA LYS A 254 1.65 -4.16 15.57
C LYS A 254 2.61 -5.06 14.80
N ALA A 255 2.09 -5.94 13.92
CA ALA A 255 2.92 -6.81 13.10
C ALA A 255 3.74 -6.02 12.08
N LEU A 256 3.17 -4.98 11.45
CA LEU A 256 3.87 -4.08 10.53
C LEU A 256 5.02 -3.31 11.19
N GLN A 257 4.92 -3.02 12.49
CA GLN A 257 5.96 -2.33 13.27
C GLN A 257 6.82 -3.32 14.09
N SER A 258 6.89 -4.58 13.66
CA SER A 258 7.70 -5.60 14.35
C SER A 258 9.19 -5.51 14.00
N PRO A 259 10.08 -6.04 14.88
CA PRO A 259 11.50 -6.16 14.57
C PRO A 259 11.78 -6.98 13.30
N GLU A 260 10.93 -7.95 13.00
CA GLU A 260 11.02 -8.79 11.81
C GLU A 260 10.83 -7.95 10.53
N VAL A 261 9.82 -7.07 10.51
CA VAL A 261 9.58 -6.15 9.38
C VAL A 261 10.72 -5.17 9.25
N LYS A 262 11.19 -4.57 10.35
CA LYS A 262 12.35 -3.68 10.32
C LYS A 262 13.55 -4.34 9.68
N LYS A 263 13.90 -5.53 10.16
CA LYS A 263 15.01 -6.33 9.63
C LYS A 263 14.82 -6.65 8.15
N PHE A 264 13.61 -7.07 7.75
CA PHE A 264 13.30 -7.33 6.34
C PHE A 264 13.54 -6.10 5.47
N ILE A 265 13.02 -4.93 5.86
CA ILE A 265 13.19 -3.69 5.11
C ILE A 265 14.69 -3.35 4.96
N GLU A 266 15.47 -3.41 6.05
CA GLU A 266 16.89 -3.08 6.05
C GLU A 266 17.72 -4.03 5.18
N GLU A 267 17.50 -5.34 5.29
CA GLU A 267 18.28 -6.36 4.59
C GLU A 267 17.88 -6.50 3.11
N HIS A 268 16.58 -6.37 2.80
CA HIS A 268 16.06 -6.57 1.45
C HIS A 268 16.28 -5.35 0.57
N TYR A 269 15.89 -4.16 1.05
CA TYR A 269 15.94 -2.93 0.26
C TYR A 269 17.25 -2.15 0.40
N LYS A 270 18.05 -2.41 1.44
CA LYS A 270 19.42 -1.86 1.61
C LYS A 270 19.47 -0.34 1.46
N GLY A 271 18.51 0.36 2.05
CA GLY A 271 18.38 1.81 2.04
C GLY A 271 17.54 2.38 0.89
N ALA A 272 17.13 1.58 -0.09
CA ALA A 272 16.17 2.02 -1.11
C ALA A 272 14.76 2.28 -0.52
N ILE A 273 14.41 1.54 0.52
CA ILE A 273 13.27 1.75 1.41
C ILE A 273 13.80 1.77 2.83
N ILE A 274 13.25 2.63 3.70
CA ILE A 274 13.76 2.90 5.04
C ILE A 274 12.64 2.63 6.06
N PRO A 275 12.90 1.90 7.17
CA PRO A 275 11.91 1.77 8.25
C PRO A 275 11.56 3.14 8.86
N ALA A 276 10.28 3.34 9.22
CA ALA A 276 9.76 4.59 9.79
C ALA A 276 9.28 4.45 11.23
N PHE A 277 9.74 3.40 11.94
CA PHE A 277 9.37 3.09 13.33
C PHE A 277 10.54 2.55 14.12
#